data_d36bc13d3808193607462bae0e73c110
#
_entry.id   d36bc13d3808193607462bae0e73c110
#
_cell.length_a   1.000
_cell.length_b   1.000
_cell.length_c   1.000
_cell.angle_alpha   90.00
_cell.angle_beta   90.00
_cell.angle_gamma   90.00
#
_symmetry.space_group_name_H-M   'P 1'
#
loop_
_entity.id
_entity.type
_entity.pdbx_description
1 polymer ?
#
loop_
_entity_poly.entity_id
_entity_poly.type
_entity_poly.pdbx_seq_one_letter_code
_entity_poly.pdbx_strand_id
1 'polypeptide(L)'
;QHIVLDPGHGGKDQGAHNAAIGLIEKSLTLDLAVRLKRKLVQNGYVVSMTREDDRFIPLEKRAAYANAASADLFLSLHFNAAGKASVAGLETFVFTPPFQPSTSRSELHSTDKKTYPGNTHNASSTLLGFYVQRAMASTLPSPDRGLKRARFTVLRDISIPGLLIEGGFLSNDHEGRNVGSAAYREQLCDAIIEALRTYRRTTERIATSKP
;
A
#
# COMPACT_ATOMS: atom_id res chain seq x y z
N GLN A 1 -18.49 1.36 2.07
CA GLN A 1 -17.15 1.93 2.30
C GLN A 1 -16.49 2.17 0.95
N HIS A 2 -15.97 3.40 0.72
CA HIS A 2 -15.29 3.80 -0.51
C HIS A 2 -13.77 3.70 -0.34
N ILE A 3 -13.09 2.99 -1.24
CA ILE A 3 -11.65 2.77 -1.23
C ILE A 3 -11.04 3.39 -2.49
N VAL A 4 -10.01 4.21 -2.32
CA VAL A 4 -9.16 4.63 -3.43
C VAL A 4 -7.95 3.71 -3.52
N LEU A 5 -7.79 3.07 -4.67
CA LEU A 5 -6.58 2.33 -5.03
C LEU A 5 -5.64 3.25 -5.81
N ASP A 6 -4.39 3.25 -5.42
CA ASP A 6 -3.34 4.02 -6.08
C ASP A 6 -2.29 3.06 -6.67
N PRO A 7 -2.43 2.65 -7.94
CA PRO A 7 -1.39 1.89 -8.61
C PRO A 7 -0.13 2.75 -8.74
N GLY A 8 0.94 2.38 -8.05
CA GLY A 8 2.19 3.13 -8.08
C GLY A 8 2.74 3.32 -9.49
N HIS A 9 3.52 4.38 -9.69
CA HIS A 9 4.19 4.70 -10.96
C HIS A 9 3.21 4.96 -12.12
N GLY A 10 3.69 4.81 -13.36
CA GLY A 10 2.89 4.99 -14.59
C GLY A 10 3.51 5.97 -15.57
N GLY A 11 3.24 5.79 -16.87
CA GLY A 11 3.78 6.60 -17.95
C GLY A 11 5.31 6.60 -17.98
N LYS A 12 5.91 7.77 -17.83
CA LYS A 12 7.38 7.96 -17.80
C LYS A 12 8.05 7.41 -16.53
N ASP A 13 7.32 7.25 -15.45
CA ASP A 13 7.80 6.63 -14.20
C ASP A 13 7.56 5.12 -14.28
N GLN A 14 8.63 4.37 -14.49
CA GLN A 14 8.56 2.92 -14.63
C GLN A 14 8.53 2.18 -13.28
N GLY A 15 8.98 2.82 -12.20
CA GLY A 15 9.24 2.15 -10.93
C GLY A 15 10.42 1.18 -11.02
N ALA A 16 10.41 0.20 -10.15
CA ALA A 16 11.37 -0.88 -10.17
C ALA A 16 11.24 -1.73 -11.43
N HIS A 17 12.34 -2.30 -11.90
CA HIS A 17 12.34 -3.23 -13.02
C HIS A 17 13.33 -4.37 -12.77
N ASN A 18 13.01 -5.53 -13.32
CA ASN A 18 13.90 -6.68 -13.37
C ASN A 18 14.07 -7.08 -14.86
N ALA A 19 15.17 -6.63 -15.45
CA ALA A 19 15.43 -6.86 -16.88
C ALA A 19 15.66 -8.34 -17.20
N ALA A 20 16.18 -9.13 -16.25
CA ALA A 20 16.47 -10.55 -16.46
C ALA A 20 15.18 -11.38 -16.69
N ILE A 21 14.06 -10.93 -16.15
CA ILE A 21 12.75 -11.60 -16.29
C ILE A 21 11.68 -10.71 -16.95
N GLY A 22 12.09 -9.54 -17.49
CA GLY A 22 11.23 -8.68 -18.30
C GLY A 22 10.08 -8.02 -17.53
N LEU A 23 10.23 -7.76 -16.22
CA LEU A 23 9.18 -7.17 -15.40
C LEU A 23 9.42 -5.69 -15.09
N ILE A 24 8.35 -4.91 -15.15
CA ILE A 24 8.30 -3.48 -14.85
C ILE A 24 7.19 -3.20 -13.85
N GLU A 25 7.51 -2.51 -12.76
CA GLU A 25 6.60 -2.29 -11.62
C GLU A 25 5.29 -1.62 -12.03
N LYS A 26 5.33 -0.56 -12.83
CA LYS A 26 4.12 0.19 -13.24
C LYS A 26 3.03 -0.67 -13.86
N SER A 27 3.42 -1.72 -14.60
CA SER A 27 2.47 -2.64 -15.23
C SER A 27 1.87 -3.62 -14.22
N LEU A 28 2.69 -4.08 -13.29
CA LEU A 28 2.29 -5.02 -12.24
C LEU A 28 1.38 -4.36 -11.20
N THR A 29 1.66 -3.12 -10.83
CA THR A 29 0.82 -2.36 -9.90
C THR A 29 -0.55 -2.05 -10.51
N LEU A 30 -0.60 -1.73 -11.81
CA LEU A 30 -1.87 -1.52 -12.51
C LEU A 30 -2.68 -2.83 -12.60
N ASP A 31 -2.06 -3.94 -12.98
CA ASP A 31 -2.73 -5.24 -13.03
C ASP A 31 -3.25 -5.67 -11.64
N LEU A 32 -2.44 -5.48 -10.58
CA LEU A 32 -2.85 -5.75 -9.20
C LEU A 32 -4.07 -4.90 -8.82
N ALA A 33 -4.05 -3.60 -9.12
CA ALA A 33 -5.15 -2.70 -8.79
C ALA A 33 -6.45 -3.05 -9.52
N VAL A 34 -6.37 -3.42 -10.80
CA VAL A 34 -7.54 -3.85 -11.59
C VAL A 34 -8.14 -5.14 -11.00
N ARG A 35 -7.31 -6.11 -10.64
CA ARG A 35 -7.77 -7.35 -9.97
C ARG A 35 -8.42 -7.06 -8.63
N LEU A 36 -7.75 -6.24 -7.81
CA LEU A 36 -8.25 -5.87 -6.49
C LEU A 36 -9.55 -5.09 -6.58
N LYS A 37 -9.66 -4.11 -7.51
CA LYS A 37 -10.92 -3.37 -7.77
C LYS A 37 -12.07 -4.33 -8.07
N ARG A 38 -11.88 -5.27 -9.02
CA ARG A 38 -12.90 -6.25 -9.37
C ARG A 38 -13.39 -7.03 -8.15
N LYS A 39 -12.46 -7.57 -7.35
CA LYS A 39 -12.79 -8.36 -6.16
C LYS A 39 -13.43 -7.51 -5.07
N LEU A 40 -12.97 -6.28 -4.84
CA LEU A 40 -13.55 -5.37 -3.84
C LEU A 40 -15.00 -5.01 -4.21
N VAL A 41 -15.28 -4.70 -5.47
CA VAL A 41 -16.65 -4.41 -5.94
C VAL A 41 -17.56 -5.62 -5.72
N GLN A 42 -17.10 -6.84 -6.00
CA GLN A 42 -17.84 -8.08 -5.71
C GLN A 42 -18.09 -8.28 -4.21
N ASN A 43 -17.30 -7.65 -3.35
CA ASN A 43 -17.45 -7.66 -1.88
C ASN A 43 -18.19 -6.44 -1.33
N GLY A 44 -18.88 -5.67 -2.20
CA GLY A 44 -19.74 -4.55 -1.80
C GLY A 44 -19.00 -3.25 -1.46
N TYR A 45 -17.74 -3.11 -1.86
CA TYR A 45 -17.02 -1.84 -1.73
C TYR A 45 -17.25 -0.95 -2.96
N VAL A 46 -17.26 0.36 -2.76
CA VAL A 46 -17.12 1.35 -3.81
C VAL A 46 -15.62 1.56 -4.05
N VAL A 47 -15.16 1.54 -5.30
CA VAL A 47 -13.73 1.61 -5.59
C VAL A 47 -13.45 2.61 -6.71
N SER A 48 -12.56 3.56 -6.43
CA SER A 48 -11.94 4.44 -7.42
C SER A 48 -10.45 4.16 -7.55
N MET A 49 -9.85 4.53 -8.65
CA MET A 49 -8.41 4.38 -8.88
C MET A 49 -7.81 5.71 -9.28
N THR A 50 -6.58 6.01 -8.84
CA THR A 50 -5.85 7.21 -9.25
C THR A 50 -5.50 7.18 -10.74
N ARG A 51 -5.23 6.01 -11.29
CA ARG A 51 -5.09 5.75 -12.74
C ARG A 51 -5.70 4.40 -13.11
N GLU A 52 -6.23 4.32 -14.32
CA GLU A 52 -6.79 3.10 -14.92
C GLU A 52 -6.05 2.67 -16.18
N ASP A 53 -5.01 3.43 -16.54
CA ASP A 53 -4.13 3.18 -17.69
C ASP A 53 -2.67 3.49 -17.37
N ASP A 54 -1.77 3.39 -18.34
CA ASP A 54 -0.33 3.69 -18.21
C ASP A 54 -0.05 5.20 -18.34
N ARG A 55 -0.61 6.01 -17.46
CA ARG A 55 -0.32 7.45 -17.35
C ARG A 55 0.51 7.77 -16.10
N PHE A 56 1.34 8.80 -16.20
CA PHE A 56 2.05 9.37 -15.06
C PHE A 56 1.14 10.29 -14.25
N ILE A 57 1.12 10.08 -12.92
CA ILE A 57 0.43 10.97 -11.97
C ILE A 57 1.43 11.43 -10.91
N PRO A 58 1.64 12.74 -10.74
CA PRO A 58 2.47 13.28 -9.66
C PRO A 58 1.98 12.83 -8.27
N LEU A 59 2.91 12.62 -7.33
CA LEU A 59 2.60 12.07 -6.00
C LEU A 59 1.54 12.88 -5.25
N GLU A 60 1.63 14.22 -5.32
CA GLU A 60 0.70 15.14 -4.67
C GLU A 60 -0.72 15.04 -5.28
N LYS A 61 -0.83 14.74 -6.56
CA LYS A 61 -2.12 14.57 -7.26
C LYS A 61 -2.81 13.27 -6.86
N ARG A 62 -2.05 12.23 -6.50
CA ARG A 62 -2.59 10.95 -5.99
C ARG A 62 -3.32 11.16 -4.66
N ALA A 63 -2.65 11.84 -3.72
CA ALA A 63 -3.25 12.20 -2.43
C ALA A 63 -4.45 13.15 -2.60
N ALA A 64 -4.31 14.19 -3.44
CA ALA A 64 -5.40 15.12 -3.73
C ALA A 64 -6.63 14.43 -4.33
N TYR A 65 -6.43 13.45 -5.22
CA TYR A 65 -7.52 12.64 -5.77
C TYR A 65 -8.28 11.88 -4.68
N ALA A 66 -7.56 11.21 -3.77
CA ALA A 66 -8.18 10.46 -2.68
C ALA A 66 -8.98 11.36 -1.74
N ASN A 67 -8.44 12.53 -1.40
CA ASN A 67 -9.12 13.51 -0.56
C ASN A 67 -10.38 14.06 -1.24
N ALA A 68 -10.31 14.41 -2.53
CA ALA A 68 -11.45 14.94 -3.30
C ALA A 68 -12.56 13.90 -3.52
N ALA A 69 -12.20 12.61 -3.59
CA ALA A 69 -13.16 11.52 -3.75
C ALA A 69 -13.99 11.24 -2.49
N SER A 70 -13.70 11.91 -1.35
CA SER A 70 -14.33 11.63 -0.05
C SER A 70 -14.29 10.14 0.29
N ALA A 71 -13.14 9.50 0.02
CA ALA A 71 -12.97 8.07 0.27
C ALA A 71 -12.77 7.78 1.77
N ASP A 72 -13.09 6.56 2.17
CA ASP A 72 -12.87 6.09 3.55
C ASP A 72 -11.45 5.56 3.77
N LEU A 73 -10.83 5.01 2.73
CA LEU A 73 -9.50 4.41 2.79
C LEU A 73 -8.69 4.69 1.51
N PHE A 74 -7.37 4.81 1.68
CA PHE A 74 -6.39 4.93 0.59
C PHE A 74 -5.38 3.78 0.65
N LEU A 75 -5.23 3.03 -0.45
CA LEU A 75 -4.28 1.93 -0.58
C LEU A 75 -3.36 2.19 -1.78
N SER A 76 -2.10 2.53 -1.53
CA SER A 76 -1.07 2.63 -2.56
C SER A 76 -0.40 1.27 -2.76
N LEU A 77 -0.30 0.81 -4.01
CA LEU A 77 0.13 -0.54 -4.37
C LEU A 77 1.47 -0.47 -5.11
N HIS A 78 2.45 -1.20 -4.59
CA HIS A 78 3.83 -1.19 -5.06
C HIS A 78 4.48 -2.58 -5.01
N PHE A 79 5.64 -2.69 -5.68
CA PHE A 79 6.57 -3.82 -5.59
C PHE A 79 7.98 -3.27 -5.43
N ASN A 80 8.60 -3.61 -4.32
CA ASN A 80 9.84 -3.03 -3.84
C ASN A 80 11.06 -3.41 -4.70
N ALA A 81 12.14 -2.68 -4.51
CA ALA A 81 13.47 -3.03 -5.02
C ALA A 81 14.55 -2.70 -3.99
N ALA A 82 15.62 -3.48 -3.99
CA ALA A 82 16.79 -3.25 -3.16
C ALA A 82 18.07 -3.39 -3.98
N GLY A 83 19.15 -2.73 -3.54
CA GLY A 83 20.45 -2.84 -4.18
C GLY A 83 21.11 -4.23 -4.08
N LYS A 84 20.59 -5.10 -3.20
CA LYS A 84 21.03 -6.50 -3.08
C LYS A 84 19.93 -7.42 -3.57
N ALA A 85 20.21 -8.26 -4.56
CA ALA A 85 19.25 -9.21 -5.11
C ALA A 85 18.75 -10.28 -4.11
N SER A 86 19.44 -10.47 -2.99
CA SER A 86 19.00 -11.40 -1.94
C SER A 86 17.89 -10.86 -1.05
N VAL A 87 17.57 -9.57 -1.13
CA VAL A 87 16.50 -8.97 -0.33
C VAL A 87 15.16 -9.36 -0.93
N ALA A 88 14.28 -9.90 -0.07
CA ALA A 88 12.93 -10.36 -0.41
C ALA A 88 11.97 -10.09 0.75
N GLY A 89 10.68 -10.12 0.51
CA GLY A 89 9.64 -10.12 1.53
C GLY A 89 8.56 -9.05 1.36
N LEU A 90 7.61 -9.08 2.27
CA LEU A 90 6.41 -8.24 2.26
C LEU A 90 6.56 -7.10 3.27
N GLU A 91 6.24 -5.89 2.85
CA GLU A 91 6.27 -4.72 3.71
C GLU A 91 4.97 -3.91 3.57
N THR A 92 4.48 -3.39 4.67
CA THR A 92 3.40 -2.39 4.66
C THR A 92 3.91 -1.12 5.33
N PHE A 93 3.64 0.02 4.72
CA PHE A 93 4.07 1.31 5.25
C PHE A 93 2.87 2.17 5.63
N VAL A 94 2.96 2.79 6.81
CA VAL A 94 2.07 3.87 7.24
C VAL A 94 2.86 5.16 7.41
N PHE A 95 2.16 6.30 7.41
CA PHE A 95 2.83 7.58 7.59
C PHE A 95 3.42 7.69 9.00
N THR A 96 4.67 8.16 9.09
CA THR A 96 5.37 8.29 10.37
C THR A 96 4.74 9.39 11.23
N PRO A 97 4.38 9.11 12.50
CA PRO A 97 3.91 10.14 13.44
C PRO A 97 4.95 11.25 13.66
N PRO A 98 4.53 12.47 14.03
CA PRO A 98 5.46 13.51 14.40
C PRO A 98 6.30 13.09 15.61
N PHE A 99 7.50 13.62 15.71
CA PHE A 99 8.50 13.30 16.76
C PHE A 99 8.96 11.84 16.80
N GLN A 100 8.78 11.09 15.71
CA GLN A 100 9.31 9.74 15.56
C GLN A 100 10.16 9.63 14.29
N PRO A 101 11.25 8.87 14.29
CA PRO A 101 11.99 8.57 13.07
C PRO A 101 11.21 7.57 12.21
N SER A 102 11.43 7.61 10.90
CA SER A 102 11.00 6.52 10.00
C SER A 102 11.74 5.23 10.33
N THR A 103 11.13 4.08 10.05
CA THR A 103 11.70 2.76 10.42
C THR A 103 13.10 2.52 9.83
N SER A 104 13.44 3.17 8.72
CA SER A 104 14.74 3.05 8.05
C SER A 104 15.89 3.77 8.74
N ARG A 105 15.64 4.52 9.82
CA ARG A 105 16.68 5.30 10.53
C ARG A 105 16.36 5.38 12.02
N SER A 106 17.42 5.59 12.83
CA SER A 106 17.32 5.71 14.30
C SER A 106 17.21 7.16 14.78
N GLU A 107 17.62 8.12 13.96
CA GLU A 107 17.72 9.53 14.37
C GLU A 107 16.55 10.37 13.86
N LEU A 108 16.20 11.39 14.65
CA LEU A 108 15.19 12.40 14.29
C LEU A 108 15.81 13.48 13.42
N HIS A 109 15.13 13.83 12.33
CA HIS A 109 15.43 15.01 11.52
C HIS A 109 14.51 16.17 11.89
N SER A 110 14.88 17.40 11.55
CA SER A 110 14.06 18.59 11.82
C SER A 110 12.65 18.50 11.20
N THR A 111 12.54 17.85 10.03
CA THR A 111 11.28 17.62 9.34
C THR A 111 10.35 16.65 10.07
N ASP A 112 10.87 15.81 10.97
CA ASP A 112 10.09 14.84 11.73
C ASP A 112 9.22 15.46 12.81
N LYS A 113 9.51 16.70 13.18
CA LYS A 113 8.76 17.48 14.17
C LYS A 113 7.47 18.07 13.59
N LYS A 114 7.31 18.05 12.26
CA LYS A 114 6.14 18.63 11.59
C LYS A 114 4.97 17.64 11.57
N THR A 115 3.77 18.18 11.75
CA THR A 115 2.51 17.47 11.56
C THR A 115 2.01 17.72 10.14
N TYR A 116 1.47 16.69 9.51
CA TYR A 116 0.93 16.70 8.16
C TYR A 116 -0.50 16.10 8.14
N PRO A 117 -1.30 16.31 7.08
CA PRO A 117 -2.63 15.72 6.96
C PRO A 117 -2.63 14.21 7.23
N GLY A 118 -1.65 13.46 6.73
CA GLY A 118 -1.51 12.01 6.95
C GLY A 118 -1.35 11.58 8.41
N ASN A 119 -1.08 12.51 9.33
CA ASN A 119 -1.03 12.20 10.75
C ASN A 119 -2.40 12.18 11.44
N THR A 120 -3.45 12.71 10.80
CA THR A 120 -4.80 12.80 11.40
C THR A 120 -5.35 11.41 11.75
N HIS A 121 -4.97 10.39 10.99
CA HIS A 121 -5.49 9.03 11.12
C HIS A 121 -4.42 7.99 11.48
N ASN A 122 -3.37 8.38 12.20
CA ASN A 122 -2.25 7.48 12.56
C ASN A 122 -2.71 6.14 13.17
N ALA A 123 -3.64 6.18 14.13
CA ALA A 123 -4.14 4.96 14.79
C ALA A 123 -4.89 4.05 13.80
N SER A 124 -5.80 4.62 13.01
CA SER A 124 -6.59 3.88 12.02
C SER A 124 -5.71 3.30 10.92
N SER A 125 -4.74 4.08 10.41
CA SER A 125 -3.77 3.62 9.41
C SER A 125 -2.88 2.50 9.97
N THR A 126 -2.43 2.61 11.23
CA THR A 126 -1.61 1.58 11.86
C THR A 126 -2.40 0.28 12.05
N LEU A 127 -3.65 0.35 12.50
CA LEU A 127 -4.52 -0.81 12.64
C LEU A 127 -4.78 -1.48 11.29
N LEU A 128 -5.09 -0.70 10.26
CA LEU A 128 -5.26 -1.21 8.89
C LEU A 128 -3.98 -1.88 8.39
N GLY A 129 -2.83 -1.20 8.54
CA GLY A 129 -1.53 -1.72 8.13
C GLY A 129 -1.15 -3.02 8.85
N PHE A 130 -1.47 -3.13 10.14
CA PHE A 130 -1.28 -4.36 10.91
C PHE A 130 -2.07 -5.54 10.32
N TYR A 131 -3.36 -5.34 10.00
CA TYR A 131 -4.17 -6.40 9.42
C TYR A 131 -3.72 -6.77 8.01
N VAL A 132 -3.34 -5.78 7.18
CA VAL A 132 -2.83 -6.04 5.83
C VAL A 132 -1.52 -6.82 5.88
N GLN A 133 -0.55 -6.37 6.69
CA GLN A 133 0.73 -7.07 6.83
C GLN A 133 0.56 -8.50 7.31
N ARG A 134 -0.25 -8.69 8.36
CA ARG A 134 -0.53 -10.03 8.91
C ARG A 134 -1.18 -10.96 7.90
N ALA A 135 -2.18 -10.47 7.15
CA ALA A 135 -2.88 -11.28 6.14
C ALA A 135 -1.94 -11.66 4.98
N MET A 136 -1.13 -10.72 4.49
CA MET A 136 -0.14 -11.00 3.47
C MET A 136 0.88 -12.06 3.94
N ALA A 137 1.45 -11.88 5.13
CA ALA A 137 2.44 -12.80 5.69
C ALA A 137 1.90 -14.21 5.95
N SER A 138 0.58 -14.35 6.21
CA SER A 138 -0.05 -15.66 6.41
C SER A 138 -0.45 -16.35 5.10
N THR A 139 -0.53 -15.61 3.99
CA THR A 139 -1.09 -16.11 2.72
C THR A 139 -0.01 -16.32 1.66
N LEU A 140 0.99 -15.45 1.61
CA LEU A 140 1.97 -15.42 0.53
C LEU A 140 3.28 -16.11 0.93
N PRO A 141 3.95 -16.80 -0.01
CA PRO A 141 5.20 -17.50 0.24
C PRO A 141 6.41 -16.55 0.22
N SER A 142 6.33 -15.45 0.96
CA SER A 142 7.36 -14.40 1.02
C SER A 142 7.65 -14.05 2.47
N PRO A 143 8.90 -13.72 2.84
CA PRO A 143 9.25 -13.35 4.20
C PRO A 143 8.44 -12.16 4.71
N ASP A 144 8.00 -12.22 5.97
CA ASP A 144 7.39 -11.09 6.65
C ASP A 144 8.46 -10.08 7.11
N ARG A 145 8.43 -8.88 6.54
CA ARG A 145 9.34 -7.78 6.92
C ARG A 145 8.66 -6.72 7.78
N GLY A 146 7.39 -6.92 8.08
CA GLY A 146 6.62 -6.18 9.06
C GLY A 146 6.00 -4.88 8.57
N LEU A 147 5.18 -4.32 9.46
CA LEU A 147 4.62 -2.99 9.34
C LEU A 147 5.69 -1.94 9.65
N LYS A 148 5.87 -0.99 8.75
CA LYS A 148 6.89 0.05 8.81
C LYS A 148 6.29 1.45 8.78
N ARG A 149 7.11 2.42 9.10
CA ARG A 149 6.77 3.85 9.05
C ARG A 149 7.70 4.58 8.12
N ALA A 150 7.13 5.35 7.19
CA ALA A 150 7.89 6.19 6.27
C ALA A 150 7.14 7.51 5.99
N ARG A 151 7.88 8.53 5.51
CA ARG A 151 7.30 9.82 5.11
C ARG A 151 7.11 9.91 3.61
N PHE A 152 6.46 8.89 3.04
CA PHE A 152 6.11 8.92 1.62
C PHE A 152 5.12 10.05 1.33
N THR A 153 5.35 10.78 0.26
CA THR A 153 4.53 11.94 -0.14
C THR A 153 3.06 11.57 -0.30
N VAL A 154 2.75 10.42 -0.89
CA VAL A 154 1.37 9.95 -1.08
C VAL A 154 0.64 9.69 0.24
N LEU A 155 1.37 9.35 1.31
CA LEU A 155 0.81 9.17 2.65
C LEU A 155 0.85 10.44 3.51
N ARG A 156 1.74 11.38 3.17
CA ARG A 156 1.88 12.65 3.88
C ARG A 156 0.65 13.54 3.73
N ASP A 157 0.12 13.59 2.52
CA ASP A 157 -0.86 14.60 2.12
C ASP A 157 -2.31 14.06 2.09
N ILE A 158 -2.54 12.78 2.41
CA ILE A 158 -3.89 12.23 2.57
C ILE A 158 -4.51 12.65 3.90
N SER A 159 -5.82 12.90 3.91
CA SER A 159 -6.61 13.25 5.09
C SER A 159 -7.58 12.14 5.51
N ILE A 160 -7.32 10.92 5.09
CA ILE A 160 -8.08 9.71 5.38
C ILE A 160 -7.10 8.60 5.83
N PRO A 161 -7.57 7.52 6.49
CA PRO A 161 -6.72 6.38 6.78
C PRO A 161 -6.12 5.79 5.51
N GLY A 162 -4.81 5.55 5.51
CA GLY A 162 -4.15 5.01 4.32
C GLY A 162 -2.81 4.35 4.61
N LEU A 163 -2.38 3.53 3.66
CA LEU A 163 -1.12 2.80 3.70
C LEU A 163 -0.54 2.58 2.29
N LEU A 164 0.72 2.18 2.25
CA LEU A 164 1.40 1.71 1.04
C LEU A 164 1.82 0.25 1.25
N ILE A 165 1.51 -0.59 0.27
CA ILE A 165 1.79 -2.02 0.25
C ILE A 165 2.95 -2.28 -0.70
N GLU A 166 3.98 -2.94 -0.22
CA GLU A 166 5.06 -3.54 -1.01
C GLU A 166 4.85 -5.04 -1.06
N GLY A 167 4.24 -5.50 -2.14
CA GLY A 167 3.81 -6.89 -2.33
C GLY A 167 4.92 -7.87 -2.72
N GLY A 168 6.19 -7.54 -2.48
CA GLY A 168 7.38 -8.32 -2.80
C GLY A 168 8.45 -7.48 -3.48
N PHE A 169 9.67 -8.01 -3.62
CA PHE A 169 10.82 -7.33 -4.22
C PHE A 169 11.05 -7.76 -5.66
N LEU A 170 10.86 -6.85 -6.61
CA LEU A 170 11.15 -7.11 -8.02
C LEU A 170 12.63 -7.38 -8.28
N SER A 171 13.53 -6.78 -7.51
CA SER A 171 14.97 -6.95 -7.62
C SER A 171 15.48 -8.34 -7.24
N ASN A 172 14.66 -9.15 -6.58
CA ASN A 172 14.94 -10.56 -6.30
C ASN A 172 14.31 -11.44 -7.38
N ASP A 173 15.10 -12.25 -8.08
CA ASP A 173 14.60 -13.04 -9.21
C ASP A 173 13.54 -14.07 -8.84
N HIS A 174 13.68 -14.71 -7.67
CA HIS A 174 12.70 -15.69 -7.22
C HIS A 174 11.38 -15.01 -6.87
N GLU A 175 11.43 -13.95 -6.07
CA GLU A 175 10.25 -13.18 -5.68
C GLU A 175 9.65 -12.40 -6.86
N GLY A 176 10.48 -11.86 -7.75
CA GLY A 176 10.06 -11.24 -8.99
C GLY A 176 9.23 -12.18 -9.88
N ARG A 177 9.61 -13.47 -9.99
CA ARG A 177 8.80 -14.49 -10.70
C ARG A 177 7.46 -14.71 -10.02
N ASN A 178 7.42 -14.75 -8.68
CA ASN A 178 6.17 -14.84 -7.93
C ASN A 178 5.28 -13.62 -8.23
N VAL A 179 5.80 -12.41 -8.06
CA VAL A 179 5.09 -11.15 -8.35
C VAL A 179 4.62 -11.08 -9.80
N GLY A 180 5.41 -11.57 -10.76
CA GLY A 180 5.07 -11.69 -12.17
C GLY A 180 3.92 -12.68 -12.45
N SER A 181 3.64 -13.61 -11.53
CA SER A 181 2.57 -14.58 -11.67
C SER A 181 1.20 -13.95 -11.36
N ALA A 182 0.23 -14.17 -12.23
CA ALA A 182 -1.16 -13.75 -11.99
C ALA A 182 -1.73 -14.41 -10.72
N ALA A 183 -1.39 -15.67 -10.44
CA ALA A 183 -1.86 -16.40 -9.27
C ALA A 183 -1.38 -15.73 -7.96
N TYR A 184 -0.12 -15.30 -7.91
CA TYR A 184 0.41 -14.58 -6.75
C TYR A 184 -0.34 -13.26 -6.52
N ARG A 185 -0.56 -12.46 -7.57
CA ARG A 185 -1.31 -11.21 -7.45
C ARG A 185 -2.78 -11.42 -7.06
N GLU A 186 -3.40 -12.54 -7.47
CA GLU A 186 -4.74 -12.93 -6.98
C GLU A 186 -4.71 -13.27 -5.48
N GLN A 187 -3.72 -14.03 -5.00
CA GLN A 187 -3.54 -14.34 -3.57
C GLN A 187 -3.28 -13.06 -2.75
N LEU A 188 -2.49 -12.12 -3.27
CA LEU A 188 -2.27 -10.82 -2.64
C LEU A 188 -3.58 -10.03 -2.52
N CYS A 189 -4.42 -10.03 -3.57
CA CYS A 189 -5.75 -9.43 -3.49
C CYS A 189 -6.61 -10.06 -2.40
N ASP A 190 -6.62 -11.40 -2.30
CA ASP A 190 -7.42 -12.12 -1.30
C ASP A 190 -6.96 -11.79 0.13
N ALA A 191 -5.65 -11.69 0.36
CA ALA A 191 -5.08 -11.26 1.63
C ALA A 191 -5.52 -9.84 2.01
N ILE A 192 -5.46 -8.90 1.06
CA ILE A 192 -5.89 -7.51 1.29
C ILE A 192 -7.38 -7.46 1.63
N ILE A 193 -8.22 -8.21 0.93
CA ILE A 193 -9.67 -8.23 1.18
C ILE A 193 -9.99 -8.77 2.57
N GLU A 194 -9.34 -9.85 3.00
CA GLU A 194 -9.55 -10.40 4.34
C GLU A 194 -9.10 -9.42 5.43
N ALA A 195 -7.99 -8.71 5.21
CA ALA A 195 -7.55 -7.64 6.09
C ALA A 195 -8.59 -6.51 6.20
N LEU A 196 -9.15 -6.06 5.08
CA LEU A 196 -10.17 -5.01 5.03
C LEU A 196 -11.46 -5.43 5.74
N ARG A 197 -11.89 -6.69 5.58
CA ARG A 197 -13.04 -7.25 6.31
C ARG A 197 -12.80 -7.25 7.83
N THR A 198 -11.60 -7.65 8.23
CA THR A 198 -11.22 -7.67 9.65
C THR A 198 -11.12 -6.27 10.23
N TYR A 199 -10.50 -5.34 9.49
CA TYR A 199 -10.43 -3.92 9.86
C TYR A 199 -11.83 -3.32 10.05
N ARG A 200 -12.75 -3.51 9.09
CA ARG A 200 -14.13 -3.02 9.17
C ARG A 200 -14.85 -3.55 10.41
N ARG A 201 -14.84 -4.87 10.62
CA ARG A 201 -15.47 -5.48 11.81
C ARG A 201 -14.92 -4.91 13.12
N THR A 202 -13.62 -4.68 13.19
CA THR A 202 -12.97 -4.13 14.39
C THR A 202 -13.37 -2.69 14.63
N THR A 203 -13.39 -1.85 13.59
CA THR A 203 -13.76 -0.43 13.71
C THR A 203 -15.24 -0.25 14.04
N GLU A 204 -16.13 -1.07 13.49
CA GLU A 204 -17.56 -1.10 13.83
C GLU A 204 -17.77 -1.46 15.31
N ARG A 205 -17.08 -2.48 15.81
CA ARG A 205 -17.13 -2.86 17.24
C ARG A 205 -16.65 -1.75 18.17
N ILE A 206 -15.55 -1.07 17.82
CA ILE A 206 -15.05 0.07 18.59
C ILE A 206 -16.05 1.22 18.60
N ALA A 207 -16.71 1.49 17.48
CA ALA A 207 -17.71 2.54 17.39
C ALA A 207 -18.95 2.25 18.25
N THR A 208 -19.40 1.00 18.31
CA THR A 208 -20.57 0.57 19.11
C THR A 208 -20.25 0.37 20.60
N SER A 209 -19.00 0.26 20.99
CA SER A 209 -18.58 0.08 22.40
C SER A 209 -18.27 1.40 23.13
N LYS A 210 -18.38 2.54 22.46
CA LYS A 210 -18.28 3.84 23.14
C LYS A 210 -19.60 4.15 23.83
N PRO A 211 -19.58 4.45 25.16
CA PRO A 211 -20.76 4.79 25.93
C PRO A 211 -21.43 6.07 25.45
#